data_985a20f2f651aca5dabb441234d4c26e
#
_entry.id   985a20f2f651aca5dabb441234d4c26e
#
_cell.length_a   1.000
_cell.length_b   1.000
_cell.length_c   1.000
_cell.angle_alpha   90.00
_cell.angle_beta   90.00
_cell.angle_gamma   90.00
#
_symmetry.space_group_name_H-M   'P 1'
#
loop_
_entity.id
_entity.type
_entity.pdbx_description
1 polymer ?
#
loop_
_entity_poly.entity_id
_entity_poly.type
_entity_poly.pdbx_seq_one_letter_code
_entity_poly.pdbx_strand_id
1 'polypeptide(L)'
;LLLNRPEKLNAFTFLMMEELISAFDAIEADDNLKAVIISGAGRAFCAGADLSSGKDTFNPSFDNFAVKQDDFRRDSGGILTLRMYKFLKPIIFACNGPAVGIGASMQLPGDIRIASEDARFGFVFNNRGIVPDACSSWFLPKIVGISKALDLTFSGRIIESKEALDISLISSIHKPENLIDDAIKIAQELIEKSAPISIAITRQMLWRSFGQSDPYDAHVIESKAIDSRGASDDAKEGVNSFLEKRPAKFKNLISSDMPDFFPWWDDNA
;
A
#
# COMPACT_ATOMS: atom_id res chain seq x y z
N LEU A 1 2.24 5.45 -11.02
CA LEU A 1 1.69 4.27 -11.69
C LEU A 1 0.21 4.51 -12.02
N LEU A 2 -0.21 4.14 -13.22
CA LEU A 2 -1.58 4.29 -13.68
C LEU A 2 -2.14 2.92 -14.10
N LEU A 3 -3.23 2.47 -13.44
CA LEU A 3 -3.99 1.31 -13.90
C LEU A 3 -4.69 1.72 -15.19
N ASN A 4 -4.31 1.15 -16.33
CA ASN A 4 -4.70 1.66 -17.64
C ASN A 4 -5.47 0.64 -18.50
N ARG A 5 -6.64 0.24 -18.01
CA ARG A 5 -7.66 -0.54 -18.73
C ARG A 5 -9.04 0.13 -18.56
N PRO A 6 -9.19 1.43 -18.92
CA PRO A 6 -10.40 2.20 -18.60
C PRO A 6 -11.68 1.62 -19.23
N GLU A 7 -11.58 0.96 -20.37
CA GLU A 7 -12.70 0.27 -21.07
C GLU A 7 -13.23 -0.93 -20.27
N LYS A 8 -12.44 -1.48 -19.38
CA LYS A 8 -12.79 -2.54 -18.42
C LYS A 8 -12.87 -2.05 -16.97
N LEU A 9 -12.98 -0.71 -16.76
CA LEU A 9 -12.96 -0.09 -15.45
C LEU A 9 -11.74 -0.51 -14.61
N ASN A 10 -10.61 -0.71 -15.25
CA ASN A 10 -9.35 -1.18 -14.66
C ASN A 10 -9.50 -2.51 -13.89
N ALA A 11 -10.37 -3.40 -14.36
CA ALA A 11 -10.56 -4.71 -13.77
C ALA A 11 -9.23 -5.46 -13.69
N PHE A 12 -8.98 -6.04 -12.51
CA PHE A 12 -7.72 -6.67 -12.14
C PHE A 12 -7.53 -8.00 -12.87
N THR A 13 -6.33 -8.20 -13.40
CA THR A 13 -5.91 -9.42 -14.09
C THR A 13 -4.58 -9.91 -13.53
N PHE A 14 -4.22 -11.14 -13.84
CA PHE A 14 -2.91 -11.70 -13.52
C PHE A 14 -1.78 -10.86 -14.15
N LEU A 15 -1.92 -10.48 -15.42
CA LEU A 15 -0.95 -9.60 -16.10
C LEU A 15 -0.77 -8.27 -15.37
N MET A 16 -1.86 -7.64 -14.92
CA MET A 16 -1.77 -6.39 -14.13
C MET A 16 -0.99 -6.60 -12.83
N MET A 17 -1.16 -7.75 -12.16
CA MET A 17 -0.35 -8.09 -10.98
C MET A 17 1.14 -8.15 -11.34
N GLU A 18 1.52 -8.87 -12.40
CA GLU A 18 2.91 -9.02 -12.82
C GLU A 18 3.54 -7.66 -13.20
N GLU A 19 2.81 -6.84 -13.94
CA GLU A 19 3.24 -5.49 -14.33
C GLU A 19 3.42 -4.58 -13.11
N LEU A 20 2.51 -4.62 -12.15
CA LEU A 20 2.64 -3.85 -10.91
C LEU A 20 3.83 -4.31 -10.06
N ILE A 21 4.04 -5.62 -9.90
CA ILE A 21 5.20 -6.16 -9.18
C ILE A 21 6.50 -5.70 -9.86
N SER A 22 6.59 -5.85 -11.18
CA SER A 22 7.76 -5.40 -11.95
C SER A 22 8.01 -3.90 -11.80
N ALA A 23 6.94 -3.09 -11.77
CA ALA A 23 7.05 -1.65 -11.54
C ALA A 23 7.54 -1.33 -10.12
N PHE A 24 7.05 -2.04 -9.09
CA PHE A 24 7.55 -1.89 -7.72
C PHE A 24 9.01 -2.27 -7.60
N ASP A 25 9.46 -3.34 -8.27
CA ASP A 25 10.86 -3.78 -8.28
C ASP A 25 11.76 -2.72 -8.94
N ALA A 26 11.35 -2.18 -10.09
CA ALA A 26 12.07 -1.13 -10.79
C ALA A 26 12.15 0.18 -9.97
N ILE A 27 11.03 0.58 -9.32
CA ILE A 27 11.00 1.77 -8.47
C ILE A 27 11.89 1.58 -7.23
N GLU A 28 11.90 0.40 -6.64
CA GLU A 28 12.70 0.13 -5.44
C GLU A 28 14.20 0.19 -5.75
N ALA A 29 14.61 -0.30 -6.92
CA ALA A 29 16.00 -0.29 -7.38
C ALA A 29 16.53 1.10 -7.79
N ASP A 30 15.66 2.09 -8.08
CA ASP A 30 16.07 3.42 -8.51
C ASP A 30 15.96 4.44 -7.36
N ASP A 31 17.07 4.82 -6.73
CA ASP A 31 17.10 5.79 -5.62
C ASP A 31 16.64 7.21 -6.00
N ASN A 32 16.51 7.53 -7.28
CA ASN A 32 15.92 8.80 -7.72
C ASN A 32 14.38 8.81 -7.54
N LEU A 33 13.74 7.64 -7.52
CA LEU A 33 12.32 7.48 -7.28
C LEU A 33 12.09 7.30 -5.78
N LYS A 34 11.53 8.29 -5.11
CA LYS A 34 11.45 8.35 -3.63
C LYS A 34 10.08 7.98 -3.07
N ALA A 35 9.04 7.93 -3.88
CA ALA A 35 7.67 7.54 -3.52
C ALA A 35 6.94 7.03 -4.76
N VAL A 36 5.83 6.32 -4.55
CA VAL A 36 4.94 5.89 -5.64
C VAL A 36 3.52 6.38 -5.39
N ILE A 37 2.89 6.93 -6.44
CA ILE A 37 1.47 7.28 -6.47
C ILE A 37 0.79 6.30 -7.43
N ILE A 38 -0.34 5.73 -7.01
CA ILE A 38 -1.12 4.78 -7.81
C ILE A 38 -2.53 5.32 -8.00
N SER A 39 -3.00 5.38 -9.24
CA SER A 39 -4.36 5.80 -9.60
C SER A 39 -4.89 5.01 -10.79
N GLY A 40 -6.18 5.17 -11.11
CA GLY A 40 -6.82 4.52 -12.26
C GLY A 40 -7.07 5.47 -13.42
N ALA A 41 -6.88 5.00 -14.65
CA ALA A 41 -7.32 5.73 -15.84
C ALA A 41 -8.85 5.72 -15.98
N GLY A 42 -9.41 6.81 -16.48
CA GLY A 42 -10.84 6.92 -16.71
C GLY A 42 -11.65 7.09 -15.42
N ARG A 43 -12.88 6.56 -15.40
CA ARG A 43 -13.87 6.84 -14.35
C ARG A 43 -13.79 5.94 -13.11
N ALA A 44 -12.95 4.93 -13.09
CA ALA A 44 -12.82 3.99 -11.97
C ALA A 44 -11.37 3.86 -11.54
N PHE A 45 -11.15 3.63 -10.25
CA PHE A 45 -9.85 3.15 -9.78
C PHE A 45 -9.63 1.70 -10.24
N CYS A 46 -10.45 0.77 -9.75
CA CYS A 46 -10.46 -0.64 -10.17
C CYS A 46 -11.78 -1.30 -9.72
N ALA A 47 -12.57 -1.80 -10.68
CA ALA A 47 -13.90 -2.35 -10.41
C ALA A 47 -13.88 -3.79 -9.84
N GLY A 48 -12.72 -4.34 -9.51
CA GLY A 48 -12.58 -5.71 -8.99
C GLY A 48 -11.88 -6.64 -9.98
N ALA A 49 -12.00 -7.95 -9.73
CA ALA A 49 -11.46 -8.96 -10.63
C ALA A 49 -12.11 -8.89 -12.02
N ASP A 50 -11.34 -9.18 -13.06
CA ASP A 50 -11.88 -9.28 -14.43
C ASP A 50 -12.79 -10.52 -14.54
N LEU A 51 -14.10 -10.29 -14.68
CA LEU A 51 -15.11 -11.34 -14.74
C LEU A 51 -15.36 -11.89 -16.16
N SER A 52 -14.46 -11.66 -17.10
CA SER A 52 -14.62 -12.13 -18.49
C SER A 52 -14.70 -13.65 -18.62
N SER A 53 -14.17 -14.40 -17.66
CA SER A 53 -14.33 -15.87 -17.56
C SER A 53 -15.69 -16.33 -17.02
N GLY A 54 -16.61 -15.41 -16.74
CA GLY A 54 -17.95 -15.70 -16.25
C GLY A 54 -17.94 -16.47 -14.93
N LYS A 55 -18.75 -17.54 -14.84
CA LYS A 55 -18.89 -18.38 -13.63
C LYS A 55 -17.57 -19.04 -13.16
N ASP A 56 -16.62 -19.18 -14.05
CA ASP A 56 -15.33 -19.83 -13.79
C ASP A 56 -14.24 -18.85 -13.33
N THR A 57 -14.56 -17.57 -13.16
CA THR A 57 -13.59 -16.53 -12.76
C THR A 57 -12.80 -16.89 -11.50
N PHE A 58 -13.45 -17.46 -10.48
CA PHE A 58 -12.82 -17.84 -9.22
C PHE A 58 -12.56 -19.34 -9.09
N ASN A 59 -12.73 -20.10 -10.18
CA ASN A 59 -12.49 -21.52 -10.17
C ASN A 59 -10.96 -21.80 -10.19
N PRO A 60 -10.40 -22.46 -9.17
CA PRO A 60 -8.95 -22.69 -9.09
C PRO A 60 -8.39 -23.61 -10.19
N SER A 61 -9.27 -24.29 -10.96
CA SER A 61 -8.85 -25.08 -12.12
C SER A 61 -8.52 -24.22 -13.36
N PHE A 62 -8.95 -22.95 -13.37
CA PHE A 62 -8.63 -21.97 -14.41
C PHE A 62 -7.56 -21.02 -13.86
N ASP A 63 -6.36 -21.04 -14.43
CA ASP A 63 -5.12 -20.43 -13.92
C ASP A 63 -5.07 -18.88 -13.87
N ASN A 64 -6.21 -18.20 -13.90
CA ASN A 64 -6.24 -16.74 -14.15
C ASN A 64 -6.02 -15.86 -12.91
N PHE A 65 -6.02 -16.40 -11.67
CA PHE A 65 -6.00 -15.59 -10.45
C PHE A 65 -5.09 -16.12 -9.32
N ALA A 66 -4.39 -17.24 -9.53
CA ALA A 66 -3.58 -17.82 -8.47
C ALA A 66 -2.26 -18.40 -8.99
N VAL A 67 -1.20 -18.17 -8.24
CA VAL A 67 0.11 -18.78 -8.46
C VAL A 67 0.20 -20.06 -7.65
N LYS A 68 0.51 -21.19 -8.32
CA LYS A 68 0.73 -22.45 -7.60
C LYS A 68 2.03 -22.38 -6.81
N GLN A 69 1.94 -22.62 -5.51
CA GLN A 69 3.08 -22.74 -4.63
C GLN A 69 2.86 -23.96 -3.72
N ASP A 70 3.76 -24.92 -3.79
CA ASP A 70 3.66 -26.17 -3.03
C ASP A 70 2.29 -26.86 -3.21
N ASP A 71 1.59 -27.13 -2.13
CA ASP A 71 0.32 -27.85 -2.13
C ASP A 71 -0.92 -26.95 -2.29
N PHE A 72 -0.76 -25.63 -2.38
CA PHE A 72 -1.88 -24.71 -2.49
C PHE A 72 -1.62 -23.59 -3.52
N ARG A 73 -2.67 -22.93 -3.92
CA ARG A 73 -2.61 -21.77 -4.83
C ARG A 73 -2.73 -20.47 -4.03
N ARG A 74 -1.78 -19.57 -4.24
CA ARG A 74 -1.82 -18.21 -3.65
C ARG A 74 -2.61 -17.29 -4.56
N ASP A 75 -3.51 -16.49 -3.98
CA ASP A 75 -4.24 -15.48 -4.73
C ASP A 75 -3.29 -14.38 -5.23
N SER A 76 -3.51 -13.91 -6.46
CA SER A 76 -2.68 -12.89 -7.10
C SER A 76 -2.74 -11.53 -6.39
N GLY A 77 -3.89 -11.19 -5.82
CA GLY A 77 -4.04 -9.99 -5.00
C GLY A 77 -3.16 -10.04 -3.76
N GLY A 78 -3.10 -11.18 -3.07
CA GLY A 78 -2.24 -11.40 -1.91
C GLY A 78 -0.75 -11.32 -2.24
N ILE A 79 -0.34 -11.86 -3.39
CA ILE A 79 1.06 -11.75 -3.86
C ILE A 79 1.44 -10.28 -4.05
N LEU A 80 0.59 -9.50 -4.73
CA LEU A 80 0.79 -8.07 -4.94
C LEU A 80 0.85 -7.28 -3.62
N THR A 81 -0.11 -7.50 -2.73
CA THR A 81 -0.17 -6.78 -1.45
C THR A 81 0.99 -7.11 -0.53
N LEU A 82 1.49 -8.34 -0.55
CA LEU A 82 2.71 -8.71 0.18
C LEU A 82 3.96 -8.04 -0.41
N ARG A 83 4.03 -7.88 -1.75
CA ARG A 83 5.11 -7.09 -2.37
C ARG A 83 5.05 -5.62 -1.93
N MET A 84 3.86 -5.02 -1.90
CA MET A 84 3.66 -3.66 -1.40
C MET A 84 3.98 -3.53 0.09
N TYR A 85 3.64 -4.53 0.90
CA TYR A 85 3.97 -4.57 2.33
C TYR A 85 5.48 -4.53 2.59
N LYS A 86 6.27 -5.26 1.79
CA LYS A 86 7.73 -5.29 1.85
C LYS A 86 8.41 -4.05 1.25
N PHE A 87 7.70 -3.26 0.48
CA PHE A 87 8.24 -2.09 -0.24
C PHE A 87 8.78 -1.03 0.74
N LEU A 88 9.91 -0.38 0.39
CA LEU A 88 10.66 0.48 1.30
C LEU A 88 10.38 1.98 1.13
N LYS A 89 9.65 2.35 0.09
CA LYS A 89 9.32 3.75 -0.20
C LYS A 89 7.85 4.03 0.07
N PRO A 90 7.43 5.27 0.31
CA PRO A 90 6.02 5.61 0.52
C PRO A 90 5.14 5.22 -0.65
N ILE A 91 3.99 4.62 -0.35
CA ILE A 91 2.93 4.27 -1.30
C ILE A 91 1.72 5.15 -1.03
N ILE A 92 1.32 5.92 -2.02
CA ILE A 92 0.14 6.79 -1.98
C ILE A 92 -0.88 6.27 -2.98
N PHE A 93 -2.07 5.93 -2.52
CA PHE A 93 -3.19 5.64 -3.40
C PHE A 93 -4.04 6.89 -3.60
N ALA A 94 -4.23 7.26 -4.86
CA ALA A 94 -5.12 8.33 -5.30
C ALA A 94 -6.34 7.70 -5.99
N CYS A 95 -7.35 7.37 -5.18
CA CYS A 95 -8.54 6.64 -5.63
C CYS A 95 -9.49 7.59 -6.38
N ASN A 96 -9.46 7.56 -7.71
CA ASN A 96 -10.18 8.49 -8.57
C ASN A 96 -11.66 8.14 -8.79
N GLY A 97 -12.11 6.94 -8.41
CA GLY A 97 -13.48 6.48 -8.66
C GLY A 97 -13.76 5.15 -7.98
N PRO A 98 -14.74 4.36 -8.46
CA PRO A 98 -15.07 3.07 -7.87
C PRO A 98 -13.88 2.13 -7.69
N ALA A 99 -13.75 1.59 -6.47
CA ALA A 99 -12.76 0.62 -6.02
C ALA A 99 -13.48 -0.53 -5.32
N VAL A 100 -13.60 -1.69 -5.98
CA VAL A 100 -14.45 -2.80 -5.52
C VAL A 100 -13.67 -4.11 -5.48
N GLY A 101 -13.93 -4.96 -4.48
CA GLY A 101 -13.21 -6.21 -4.29
C GLY A 101 -11.70 -5.98 -4.19
N ILE A 102 -10.91 -6.64 -5.05
CA ILE A 102 -9.46 -6.42 -5.11
C ILE A 102 -9.09 -4.94 -5.35
N GLY A 103 -9.93 -4.16 -6.05
CA GLY A 103 -9.72 -2.73 -6.24
C GLY A 103 -9.74 -1.93 -4.93
N ALA A 104 -10.51 -2.37 -3.93
CA ALA A 104 -10.49 -1.81 -2.59
C ALA A 104 -9.36 -2.41 -1.74
N SER A 105 -9.22 -3.75 -1.77
CA SER A 105 -8.26 -4.44 -0.89
C SER A 105 -6.79 -4.21 -1.26
N MET A 106 -6.45 -4.03 -2.54
CA MET A 106 -5.05 -3.72 -2.92
C MET A 106 -4.55 -2.38 -2.40
N GLN A 107 -5.44 -1.46 -2.01
CA GLN A 107 -5.05 -0.16 -1.45
C GLN A 107 -4.66 -0.23 0.04
N LEU A 108 -5.04 -1.29 0.74
CA LEU A 108 -4.87 -1.40 2.19
C LEU A 108 -3.40 -1.39 2.64
N PRO A 109 -2.42 -1.99 1.94
CA PRO A 109 -1.01 -1.89 2.30
C PRO A 109 -0.37 -0.54 1.97
N GLY A 110 -1.09 0.39 1.33
CA GLY A 110 -0.63 1.74 1.07
C GLY A 110 -0.50 2.56 2.36
N ASP A 111 0.44 3.49 2.37
CA ASP A 111 0.75 4.30 3.55
C ASP A 111 -0.23 5.46 3.68
N ILE A 112 -0.58 6.08 2.55
CA ILE A 112 -1.60 7.13 2.46
C ILE A 112 -2.61 6.75 1.38
N ARG A 113 -3.88 6.87 1.71
CA ARG A 113 -5.00 6.69 0.79
C ARG A 113 -5.80 7.97 0.76
N ILE A 114 -5.82 8.63 -0.39
CA ILE A 114 -6.69 9.77 -0.67
C ILE A 114 -7.70 9.39 -1.74
N ALA A 115 -8.82 10.06 -1.78
CA ALA A 115 -9.88 9.74 -2.72
C ALA A 115 -10.52 10.98 -3.35
N SER A 116 -11.04 10.81 -4.55
CA SER A 116 -11.96 11.74 -5.17
C SER A 116 -13.31 11.74 -4.44
N GLU A 117 -14.06 12.83 -4.51
CA GLU A 117 -15.45 12.92 -4.07
C GLU A 117 -16.33 11.83 -4.73
N ASP A 118 -15.99 11.41 -5.95
CA ASP A 118 -16.70 10.39 -6.72
C ASP A 118 -16.28 8.96 -6.38
N ALA A 119 -15.27 8.76 -5.54
CA ALA A 119 -14.80 7.42 -5.21
C ALA A 119 -15.83 6.66 -4.39
N ARG A 120 -15.86 5.35 -4.61
CA ARG A 120 -16.75 4.40 -3.92
C ARG A 120 -15.93 3.17 -3.56
N PHE A 121 -16.15 2.63 -2.38
CA PHE A 121 -15.41 1.47 -1.90
C PHE A 121 -16.36 0.31 -1.59
N GLY A 122 -15.98 -0.90 -1.96
CA GLY A 122 -16.78 -2.09 -1.68
C GLY A 122 -15.96 -3.35 -1.45
N PHE A 123 -16.20 -4.02 -0.33
CA PHE A 123 -15.60 -5.31 0.03
C PHE A 123 -16.62 -6.44 -0.22
N VAL A 124 -16.93 -6.67 -1.50
CA VAL A 124 -18.11 -7.43 -1.96
C VAL A 124 -17.89 -8.95 -2.05
N PHE A 125 -16.91 -9.50 -1.39
CA PHE A 125 -16.50 -10.91 -1.48
C PHE A 125 -17.64 -11.89 -1.14
N ASN A 126 -18.25 -11.72 0.02
CA ASN A 126 -19.31 -12.60 0.50
C ASN A 126 -20.54 -12.61 -0.43
N ASN A 127 -20.82 -11.49 -1.09
CA ASN A 127 -21.90 -11.37 -2.08
C ASN A 127 -21.61 -12.15 -3.38
N ARG A 128 -20.39 -12.66 -3.54
CA ARG A 128 -19.95 -13.50 -4.66
C ARG A 128 -19.71 -14.95 -4.23
N GLY A 129 -19.99 -15.29 -2.95
CA GLY A 129 -19.74 -16.63 -2.40
C GLY A 129 -18.25 -16.93 -2.19
N ILE A 130 -17.40 -15.89 -2.15
CA ILE A 130 -15.96 -15.99 -1.86
C ILE A 130 -15.63 -15.27 -0.55
N VAL A 131 -14.40 -15.37 -0.12
CA VAL A 131 -13.89 -14.73 1.10
C VAL A 131 -12.97 -13.55 0.76
N PRO A 132 -12.69 -12.65 1.72
CA PRO A 132 -11.70 -11.57 1.55
C PRO A 132 -10.36 -12.07 1.04
N ASP A 133 -9.83 -11.41 0.01
CA ASP A 133 -8.55 -11.67 -0.65
C ASP A 133 -7.50 -10.61 -0.34
N ALA A 134 -6.35 -10.68 -1.00
CA ALA A 134 -5.32 -9.63 -0.98
C ALA A 134 -4.90 -9.23 0.44
N CYS A 135 -4.83 -10.19 1.36
CA CYS A 135 -4.52 -9.96 2.77
C CYS A 135 -5.47 -8.96 3.47
N SER A 136 -6.64 -8.67 2.88
CA SER A 136 -7.58 -7.70 3.44
C SER A 136 -8.13 -8.13 4.80
N SER A 137 -8.22 -9.43 5.10
CA SER A 137 -8.55 -9.93 6.44
C SER A 137 -7.54 -9.52 7.52
N TRP A 138 -6.31 -9.22 7.13
CA TRP A 138 -5.26 -8.73 8.04
C TRP A 138 -5.19 -7.20 8.09
N PHE A 139 -5.24 -6.53 6.92
CA PHE A 139 -5.08 -5.08 6.83
C PHE A 139 -6.33 -4.31 7.25
N LEU A 140 -7.52 -4.68 6.73
CA LEU A 140 -8.73 -3.90 6.92
C LEU A 140 -9.09 -3.68 8.39
N PRO A 141 -9.11 -4.72 9.26
CA PRO A 141 -9.45 -4.52 10.67
C PRO A 141 -8.43 -3.67 11.44
N LYS A 142 -7.19 -3.60 10.97
CA LYS A 142 -6.16 -2.72 11.55
C LYS A 142 -6.36 -1.25 11.19
N ILE A 143 -7.01 -0.98 10.07
CA ILE A 143 -7.27 0.37 9.58
C ILE A 143 -8.58 0.92 10.13
N VAL A 144 -9.68 0.14 10.02
CA VAL A 144 -11.03 0.62 10.36
C VAL A 144 -11.60 0.01 11.65
N GLY A 145 -10.84 -0.86 12.31
CA GLY A 145 -11.31 -1.65 13.46
C GLY A 145 -12.14 -2.86 13.04
N ILE A 146 -12.14 -3.89 13.92
CA ILE A 146 -12.76 -5.20 13.58
C ILE A 146 -14.26 -5.10 13.31
N SER A 147 -15.00 -4.33 14.11
CA SER A 147 -16.44 -4.20 13.96
C SER A 147 -16.84 -3.62 12.61
N LYS A 148 -16.13 -2.56 12.14
CA LYS A 148 -16.41 -1.95 10.84
C LYS A 148 -15.94 -2.84 9.70
N ALA A 149 -14.82 -3.52 9.86
CA ALA A 149 -14.35 -4.49 8.87
C ALA A 149 -15.37 -5.62 8.63
N LEU A 150 -15.96 -6.16 9.69
CA LEU A 150 -17.03 -7.16 9.60
C LEU A 150 -18.30 -6.61 8.95
N ASP A 151 -18.75 -5.40 9.34
CA ASP A 151 -19.90 -4.73 8.71
C ASP A 151 -19.71 -4.62 7.19
N LEU A 152 -18.57 -4.09 6.75
CA LEU A 152 -18.27 -3.88 5.34
C LEU A 152 -18.16 -5.19 4.55
N THR A 153 -17.50 -6.20 5.12
CA THR A 153 -17.28 -7.47 4.41
C THR A 153 -18.53 -8.36 4.40
N PHE A 154 -19.31 -8.40 5.49
CA PHE A 154 -20.51 -9.24 5.55
C PHE A 154 -21.64 -8.66 4.69
N SER A 155 -21.85 -7.35 4.78
CA SER A 155 -22.87 -6.69 3.96
C SER A 155 -22.48 -6.60 2.48
N GLY A 156 -21.17 -6.44 2.21
CA GLY A 156 -20.67 -6.14 0.88
C GLY A 156 -21.25 -4.84 0.29
N ARG A 157 -21.74 -3.94 1.16
CA ARG A 157 -22.29 -2.66 0.73
C ARG A 157 -21.21 -1.74 0.18
N ILE A 158 -21.61 -0.88 -0.71
CA ILE A 158 -20.74 0.16 -1.25
C ILE A 158 -20.83 1.38 -0.34
N ILE A 159 -19.67 1.94 0.04
CA ILE A 159 -19.58 3.17 0.82
C ILE A 159 -19.03 4.32 -0.03
N GLU A 160 -19.46 5.52 0.27
CA GLU A 160 -18.98 6.75 -0.36
C GLU A 160 -17.70 7.26 0.30
N SER A 161 -16.99 8.17 -0.37
CA SER A 161 -15.76 8.78 0.12
C SER A 161 -15.91 9.40 1.51
N LYS A 162 -17.07 10.00 1.80
CA LYS A 162 -17.34 10.59 3.12
C LYS A 162 -17.33 9.54 4.23
N GLU A 163 -18.06 8.42 4.06
CA GLU A 163 -18.02 7.33 5.04
C GLU A 163 -16.62 6.71 5.13
N ALA A 164 -15.93 6.56 3.99
CA ALA A 164 -14.56 6.04 3.97
C ALA A 164 -13.60 6.93 4.78
N LEU A 165 -13.78 8.25 4.74
CA LEU A 165 -13.03 9.20 5.57
C LEU A 165 -13.40 9.06 7.05
N ASP A 166 -14.71 9.03 7.37
CA ASP A 166 -15.21 8.96 8.74
C ASP A 166 -14.71 7.71 9.49
N ILE A 167 -14.49 6.59 8.75
CA ILE A 167 -13.95 5.34 9.31
C ILE A 167 -12.43 5.20 9.16
N SER A 168 -11.74 6.24 8.71
CA SER A 168 -10.28 6.24 8.50
C SER A 168 -9.78 5.25 7.42
N LEU A 169 -10.64 4.80 6.52
CA LEU A 169 -10.22 4.01 5.36
C LEU A 169 -9.38 4.86 4.39
N ILE A 170 -9.71 6.14 4.28
CA ILE A 170 -8.94 7.16 3.56
C ILE A 170 -8.59 8.32 4.48
N SER A 171 -7.56 9.09 4.13
CA SER A 171 -7.07 10.22 4.93
C SER A 171 -7.65 11.57 4.51
N SER A 172 -8.08 11.72 3.26
CA SER A 172 -8.67 12.96 2.74
C SER A 172 -9.49 12.74 1.46
N ILE A 173 -10.37 13.71 1.19
CA ILE A 173 -11.21 13.76 -0.01
C ILE A 173 -10.82 15.00 -0.82
N HIS A 174 -10.74 14.83 -2.13
CA HIS A 174 -10.32 15.85 -3.08
C HIS A 174 -11.29 15.95 -4.25
N LYS A 175 -11.32 17.11 -4.90
CA LYS A 175 -12.03 17.25 -6.17
C LYS A 175 -11.35 16.38 -7.23
N PRO A 176 -12.12 15.76 -8.14
CA PRO A 176 -11.56 14.87 -9.17
C PRO A 176 -10.39 15.50 -9.95
N GLU A 177 -10.53 16.76 -10.35
CA GLU A 177 -9.53 17.49 -11.12
C GLU A 177 -8.24 17.79 -10.37
N ASN A 178 -8.26 17.79 -9.03
CA ASN A 178 -7.09 18.12 -8.19
C ASN A 178 -6.42 16.85 -7.59
N LEU A 179 -7.05 15.68 -7.68
CA LEU A 179 -6.65 14.48 -6.95
C LEU A 179 -5.18 14.11 -7.16
N ILE A 180 -4.70 14.12 -8.40
CA ILE A 180 -3.32 13.74 -8.72
C ILE A 180 -2.33 14.81 -8.26
N ASP A 181 -2.65 16.09 -8.48
CA ASP A 181 -1.79 17.20 -8.05
C ASP A 181 -1.65 17.23 -6.51
N ASP A 182 -2.74 16.95 -5.79
CA ASP A 182 -2.71 16.89 -4.35
C ASP A 182 -1.96 15.66 -3.84
N ALA A 183 -2.07 14.50 -4.52
CA ALA A 183 -1.24 13.32 -4.25
C ALA A 183 0.26 13.63 -4.43
N ILE A 184 0.62 14.38 -5.48
CA ILE A 184 2.01 14.79 -5.73
C ILE A 184 2.50 15.72 -4.61
N LYS A 185 1.70 16.71 -4.18
CA LYS A 185 2.06 17.59 -3.05
C LYS A 185 2.30 16.80 -1.76
N ILE A 186 1.41 15.85 -1.45
CA ILE A 186 1.57 14.97 -0.28
C ILE A 186 2.88 14.18 -0.38
N ALA A 187 3.16 13.58 -1.55
CA ALA A 187 4.42 12.85 -1.76
C ALA A 187 5.63 13.75 -1.56
N GLN A 188 5.63 14.95 -2.14
CA GLN A 188 6.71 15.93 -1.99
C GLN A 188 6.95 16.31 -0.54
N GLU A 189 5.88 16.59 0.21
CA GLU A 189 6.00 16.94 1.64
C GLU A 189 6.64 15.83 2.47
N LEU A 190 6.37 14.57 2.15
CA LEU A 190 6.98 13.42 2.82
C LEU A 190 8.47 13.30 2.50
N ILE A 191 8.83 13.38 1.20
CA ILE A 191 10.19 13.11 0.74
C ILE A 191 11.15 14.28 0.93
N GLU A 192 10.67 15.53 0.90
CA GLU A 192 11.52 16.72 1.05
C GLU A 192 12.01 16.93 2.49
N LYS A 193 11.23 16.48 3.48
CA LYS A 193 11.51 16.75 4.90
C LYS A 193 12.09 15.54 5.64
N SER A 194 12.24 14.39 4.98
CA SER A 194 12.56 13.14 5.67
C SER A 194 13.68 12.37 4.97
N ALA A 195 14.59 11.80 5.76
CA ALA A 195 15.67 10.96 5.27
C ALA A 195 15.10 9.63 4.70
N PRO A 196 15.50 9.21 3.48
CA PRO A 196 14.92 8.05 2.81
C PRO A 196 15.02 6.75 3.62
N ILE A 197 16.17 6.48 4.25
CA ILE A 197 16.35 5.27 5.07
C ILE A 197 15.48 5.33 6.33
N SER A 198 15.35 6.50 6.95
CA SER A 198 14.47 6.66 8.12
C SER A 198 13.02 6.39 7.77
N ILE A 199 12.54 6.83 6.60
CA ILE A 199 11.20 6.49 6.08
C ILE A 199 11.06 4.98 5.92
N ALA A 200 12.02 4.34 5.23
CA ALA A 200 11.98 2.90 4.95
C ALA A 200 11.90 2.06 6.22
N ILE A 201 12.77 2.34 7.19
CA ILE A 201 12.80 1.63 8.48
C ILE A 201 11.52 1.91 9.28
N THR A 202 11.09 3.17 9.38
CA THR A 202 9.86 3.55 10.10
C THR A 202 8.65 2.85 9.52
N ARG A 203 8.53 2.79 8.19
CA ARG A 203 7.45 2.09 7.52
C ARG A 203 7.39 0.62 7.92
N GLN A 204 8.51 -0.06 7.87
CA GLN A 204 8.59 -1.48 8.23
C GLN A 204 8.35 -1.69 9.74
N MET A 205 8.87 -0.83 10.59
CA MET A 205 8.63 -0.90 12.04
C MET A 205 7.15 -0.79 12.36
N LEU A 206 6.46 0.22 11.84
CA LEU A 206 5.05 0.44 12.12
C LEU A 206 4.18 -0.73 11.63
N TRP A 207 4.38 -1.19 10.38
CA TRP A 207 3.59 -2.31 9.86
C TRP A 207 3.85 -3.62 10.59
N ARG A 208 5.10 -3.93 10.95
CA ARG A 208 5.48 -5.20 11.56
C ARG A 208 5.18 -5.27 13.05
N SER A 209 5.20 -4.13 13.75
CA SER A 209 4.84 -4.10 15.18
C SER A 209 3.36 -4.33 15.44
N PHE A 210 2.50 -4.22 14.45
CA PHE A 210 1.05 -4.45 14.60
C PHE A 210 0.66 -5.88 15.03
N GLY A 211 1.55 -6.84 14.94
CA GLY A 211 1.31 -8.23 15.33
C GLY A 211 2.05 -8.66 16.61
N GLN A 212 2.89 -7.78 17.17
CA GLN A 212 3.67 -8.08 18.36
C GLN A 212 2.78 -8.03 19.61
N SER A 213 3.01 -8.98 20.51
CA SER A 213 2.25 -9.09 21.75
C SER A 213 2.84 -8.26 22.89
N ASP A 214 4.10 -7.84 22.78
CA ASP A 214 4.82 -7.09 23.78
C ASP A 214 5.53 -5.87 23.14
N PRO A 215 5.38 -4.66 23.70
CA PRO A 215 6.09 -3.47 23.22
C PRO A 215 7.62 -3.59 23.38
N TYR A 216 8.13 -4.53 24.19
CA TYR A 216 9.56 -4.78 24.32
C TYR A 216 10.19 -5.21 23.00
N ASP A 217 9.52 -6.01 22.19
CA ASP A 217 10.02 -6.44 20.87
C ASP A 217 10.18 -5.23 19.93
N ALA A 218 9.21 -4.31 19.94
CA ALA A 218 9.32 -3.06 19.21
C ALA A 218 10.49 -2.21 19.72
N HIS A 219 10.64 -2.07 21.05
CA HIS A 219 11.73 -1.32 21.67
C HIS A 219 13.12 -1.84 21.28
N VAL A 220 13.31 -3.15 21.18
CA VAL A 220 14.59 -3.74 20.75
C VAL A 220 14.95 -3.30 19.32
N ILE A 221 13.98 -3.32 18.40
CA ILE A 221 14.19 -2.87 17.02
C ILE A 221 14.40 -1.36 16.95
N GLU A 222 13.61 -0.58 17.65
CA GLU A 222 13.78 0.88 17.78
C GLU A 222 15.16 1.26 18.29
N SER A 223 15.67 0.56 19.30
CA SER A 223 16.99 0.80 19.86
C SER A 223 18.10 0.58 18.83
N LYS A 224 18.04 -0.52 18.07
CA LYS A 224 18.98 -0.79 16.97
C LYS A 224 18.89 0.28 15.87
N ALA A 225 17.65 0.69 15.53
CA ALA A 225 17.42 1.70 14.51
C ALA A 225 17.96 3.07 14.94
N ILE A 226 17.69 3.50 16.17
CA ILE A 226 18.19 4.77 16.73
C ILE A 226 19.72 4.78 16.82
N ASP A 227 20.34 3.69 17.28
CA ASP A 227 21.79 3.58 17.38
C ASP A 227 22.44 3.72 15.99
N SER A 228 21.98 2.92 15.02
CA SER A 228 22.49 2.98 13.65
C SER A 228 22.24 4.34 12.97
N ARG A 229 21.00 4.85 13.02
CA ARG A 229 20.67 6.10 12.33
C ARG A 229 21.26 7.32 13.02
N GLY A 230 21.36 7.31 14.36
CA GLY A 230 21.98 8.39 15.13
C GLY A 230 23.46 8.61 14.77
N ALA A 231 24.17 7.58 14.36
CA ALA A 231 25.56 7.67 13.89
C ALA A 231 25.68 8.14 12.43
N SER A 232 24.59 8.16 11.64
CA SER A 232 24.59 8.45 10.21
C SER A 232 24.84 9.92 9.87
N ASP A 233 25.29 10.18 8.64
CA ASP A 233 25.44 11.54 8.13
C ASP A 233 24.07 12.22 7.93
N ASP A 234 23.02 11.48 7.62
CA ASP A 234 21.67 12.03 7.53
C ASP A 234 21.14 12.53 8.87
N ALA A 235 21.47 11.86 10.00
CA ALA A 235 21.10 12.37 11.33
C ALA A 235 21.82 13.67 11.66
N LYS A 236 23.11 13.76 11.33
CA LYS A 236 23.91 15.00 11.50
C LYS A 236 23.35 16.14 10.65
N GLU A 237 23.03 15.84 9.38
CA GLU A 237 22.41 16.81 8.47
C GLU A 237 21.04 17.27 8.96
N GLY A 238 20.20 16.33 9.45
CA GLY A 238 18.89 16.65 10.01
C GLY A 238 18.98 17.64 11.17
N VAL A 239 19.92 17.43 12.10
CA VAL A 239 20.17 18.35 13.23
C VAL A 239 20.73 19.68 12.75
N ASN A 240 21.76 19.66 11.89
CA ASN A 240 22.41 20.89 11.42
C ASN A 240 21.45 21.78 10.61
N SER A 241 20.71 21.19 9.68
CA SER A 241 19.74 21.93 8.87
C SER A 241 18.65 22.58 9.71
N PHE A 242 18.18 21.88 10.77
CA PHE A 242 17.21 22.42 11.72
C PHE A 242 17.74 23.63 12.48
N LEU A 243 18.98 23.53 13.03
CA LEU A 243 19.63 24.62 13.76
C LEU A 243 19.91 25.82 12.85
N GLU A 244 20.30 25.58 11.60
CA GLU A 244 20.59 26.59 10.58
C GLU A 244 19.33 27.13 9.89
N LYS A 245 18.14 26.58 10.18
CA LYS A 245 16.85 26.97 9.60
C LYS A 245 16.84 26.90 8.06
N ARG A 246 17.44 25.85 7.49
CA ARG A 246 17.46 25.58 6.05
C ARG A 246 16.86 24.20 5.74
N PRO A 247 16.50 23.94 4.49
CA PRO A 247 16.13 22.59 4.05
C PRO A 247 17.28 21.59 4.26
N ALA A 248 16.92 20.38 4.71
CA ALA A 248 17.87 19.28 4.84
C ALA A 248 18.25 18.71 3.46
N LYS A 249 19.48 18.18 3.36
CA LYS A 249 19.98 17.52 2.14
C LYS A 249 20.48 16.12 2.50
N PHE A 250 19.56 15.19 2.66
CA PHE A 250 19.84 13.80 2.96
C PHE A 250 20.52 13.10 1.79
N LYS A 251 21.58 12.33 2.07
CA LYS A 251 22.43 11.71 1.05
C LYS A 251 22.44 10.20 1.09
N ASN A 252 22.02 9.60 2.21
CA ASN A 252 21.98 8.15 2.28
C ASN A 252 20.96 7.55 1.33
N LEU A 253 21.31 6.44 0.68
CA LEU A 253 20.54 5.76 -0.33
C LEU A 253 20.00 4.44 0.21
N ILE A 254 18.76 4.09 -0.15
CA ILE A 254 18.14 2.82 0.26
C ILE A 254 18.92 1.64 -0.32
N SER A 255 19.46 1.76 -1.54
CA SER A 255 20.18 0.69 -2.23
C SER A 255 21.53 0.33 -1.60
N SER A 256 22.17 1.23 -0.84
CA SER A 256 23.55 1.03 -0.36
C SER A 256 23.79 1.28 1.13
N ASP A 257 22.91 2.03 1.79
CA ASP A 257 23.19 2.53 3.15
C ASP A 257 22.19 2.01 4.21
N MET A 258 21.43 0.96 3.88
CA MET A 258 20.57 0.29 4.87
C MET A 258 21.43 -0.34 5.96
N PRO A 259 21.00 -0.29 7.24
CA PRO A 259 21.79 -0.81 8.34
C PRO A 259 21.86 -2.35 8.35
N ASP A 260 22.96 -2.89 8.90
CA ASP A 260 23.26 -4.33 8.92
C ASP A 260 22.17 -5.20 9.60
N PHE A 261 21.41 -4.64 10.55
CA PHE A 261 20.32 -5.36 11.19
C PHE A 261 19.06 -5.47 10.33
N PHE A 262 19.01 -4.77 9.19
CA PHE A 262 17.87 -4.80 8.26
C PHE A 262 18.13 -5.84 7.15
N PRO A 263 17.13 -6.70 6.84
CA PRO A 263 15.84 -6.88 7.52
C PRO A 263 16.01 -7.63 8.86
N TRP A 264 15.20 -7.28 9.87
CA TRP A 264 15.19 -7.97 11.18
C TRP A 264 14.17 -9.11 11.27
N TRP A 265 13.58 -9.46 10.15
CA TRP A 265 12.62 -10.56 10.00
C TRP A 265 13.15 -11.58 9.00
N ASP A 266 12.65 -12.80 9.06
CA ASP A 266 12.92 -13.84 8.08
C ASP A 266 11.95 -13.69 6.87
N ASP A 267 12.48 -13.68 5.66
CA ASP A 267 11.68 -13.57 4.44
C ASP A 267 10.82 -14.81 4.10
N ASN A 268 11.02 -15.90 4.84
CA ASN A 268 10.32 -17.16 4.67
C ASN A 268 9.15 -17.36 5.65
N ALA A 269 8.76 -16.33 6.40
CA ALA A 269 7.62 -16.37 7.29
C ALA A 269 6.34 -15.89 6.60
#